data_1f2c432efe9f296e11e59fc9e0291f38
#
_entry.id   1f2c432efe9f296e11e59fc9e0291f38
#
_cell.length_a   1.000
_cell.length_b   1.000
_cell.length_c   1.000
_cell.angle_alpha   90.00
_cell.angle_beta   90.00
_cell.angle_gamma   90.00
#
_symmetry.space_group_name_H-M   'P 1'
#
loop_
_entity.id
_entity.type
_entity.pdbx_description
1 polymer ?
#
loop_
_entity_poly.entity_id
_entity_poly.type
_entity_poly.pdbx_seq_one_letter_code
_entity_poly.pdbx_strand_id
1 'polypeptide(L)'
;MSSNLTLSQYLQQQNGNLTPELAQVIETIADTCKTIDQALQKGALAGILGSAGNENVQGETQKKLDVISNDYLIDALKVHPQVGGLASEELDDFTPAQENGKYLVLFDPLDGSSNIDINMCVGTIFSILPAKNAVTQSTDFMQAGTAQVAAGYVLYGPSTMLVLTVGAGVTFFTFDPTTQTFLLTTEQVQVSVDTQEFAINSSNQRHWENPVKRYIDELLAGKTSVREKDFNMRWVACMVGDIHRILCRGGIFLYPYDLKDPKKAGRLRLMYEANPMSMLIEQAGGASTTGRVRIMDIQPTELHQRVPVIIGSKNEVERVTSYH
;
A
#
# COMPACT_ATOMS: atom_id res chain seq x y z
N MET A 1 -3.68 -24.58 15.76
CA MET A 1 -2.62 -25.15 14.88
C MET A 1 -2.72 -24.33 13.60
N SER A 2 -1.70 -23.54 13.24
CA SER A 2 -1.68 -22.86 11.95
C SER A 2 -1.78 -23.91 10.86
N SER A 3 -2.75 -23.79 9.97
CA SER A 3 -2.80 -24.63 8.79
C SER A 3 -1.54 -24.32 7.98
N ASN A 4 -0.73 -25.31 7.63
CA ASN A 4 0.42 -25.14 6.71
C ASN A 4 -0.04 -24.84 5.28
N LEU A 5 -1.14 -24.07 5.13
CA LEU A 5 -1.76 -23.76 3.86
C LEU A 5 -0.88 -22.78 3.11
N THR A 6 -0.49 -23.13 1.90
CA THR A 6 0.26 -22.20 1.02
C THR A 6 -0.67 -21.18 0.41
N LEU A 7 -0.11 -20.04 -0.06
CA LEU A 7 -0.88 -19.03 -0.81
C LEU A 7 -1.68 -19.66 -1.95
N SER A 8 -1.07 -20.53 -2.76
CA SER A 8 -1.74 -21.21 -3.87
C SER A 8 -2.93 -22.04 -3.41
N GLN A 9 -2.76 -22.84 -2.36
CA GLN A 9 -3.84 -23.63 -1.79
C GLN A 9 -4.97 -22.77 -1.21
N TYR A 10 -4.62 -21.66 -0.56
CA TYR A 10 -5.59 -20.70 -0.05
C TYR A 10 -6.41 -20.09 -1.20
N LEU A 11 -5.74 -19.59 -2.26
CA LEU A 11 -6.42 -18.99 -3.41
C LEU A 11 -7.37 -19.98 -4.10
N GLN A 12 -6.99 -21.27 -4.21
CA GLN A 12 -7.85 -22.32 -4.76
C GLN A 12 -9.09 -22.63 -3.92
N GLN A 13 -9.06 -22.34 -2.62
CA GLN A 13 -10.18 -22.58 -1.70
C GLN A 13 -11.15 -21.39 -1.63
N GLN A 14 -10.74 -20.21 -2.14
CA GLN A 14 -11.61 -19.04 -2.14
C GLN A 14 -12.74 -19.20 -3.15
N ASN A 15 -13.97 -19.03 -2.68
CA ASN A 15 -15.17 -19.04 -3.51
C ASN A 15 -15.65 -17.60 -3.74
N GLY A 16 -16.35 -17.34 -4.83
CA GLY A 16 -16.99 -16.06 -5.10
C GLY A 16 -16.18 -15.16 -6.05
N ASN A 17 -15.63 -14.05 -5.58
CA ASN A 17 -15.01 -13.05 -6.46
C ASN A 17 -13.63 -13.42 -7.00
N LEU A 18 -12.99 -14.45 -6.47
CA LEU A 18 -11.67 -14.89 -6.92
C LEU A 18 -11.81 -15.90 -8.08
N THR A 19 -11.44 -15.44 -9.28
CA THR A 19 -11.35 -16.33 -10.45
C THR A 19 -9.98 -16.99 -10.51
N PRO A 20 -9.84 -18.16 -11.20
CA PRO A 20 -8.53 -18.79 -11.40
C PRO A 20 -7.52 -17.85 -12.08
N GLU A 21 -7.99 -17.00 -12.98
CA GLU A 21 -7.16 -16.01 -13.69
C GLU A 21 -6.62 -14.93 -12.74
N LEU A 22 -7.46 -14.42 -11.82
CA LEU A 22 -7.03 -13.46 -10.81
C LEU A 22 -6.04 -14.09 -9.83
N ALA A 23 -6.28 -15.35 -9.43
CA ALA A 23 -5.36 -16.10 -8.58
C ALA A 23 -3.96 -16.21 -9.21
N GLN A 24 -3.85 -16.50 -10.52
CA GLN A 24 -2.58 -16.57 -11.24
C GLN A 24 -1.83 -15.24 -11.25
N VAL A 25 -2.53 -14.10 -11.41
CA VAL A 25 -1.91 -12.77 -11.34
C VAL A 25 -1.35 -12.51 -9.93
N ILE A 26 -2.11 -12.83 -8.89
CA ILE A 26 -1.67 -12.69 -7.49
C ILE A 26 -0.45 -13.56 -7.21
N GLU A 27 -0.44 -14.82 -7.66
CA GLU A 27 0.69 -15.74 -7.52
C GLU A 27 1.94 -15.17 -8.22
N THR A 28 1.81 -14.63 -9.44
CA THR A 28 2.93 -14.01 -10.16
C THR A 28 3.51 -12.81 -9.41
N ILE A 29 2.66 -11.95 -8.84
CA ILE A 29 3.12 -10.82 -8.00
C ILE A 29 3.87 -11.38 -6.78
N ALA A 30 3.30 -12.36 -6.07
CA ALA A 30 3.93 -12.94 -4.89
C ALA A 30 5.28 -13.59 -5.20
N ASP A 31 5.40 -14.31 -6.32
CA ASP A 31 6.66 -14.94 -6.75
C ASP A 31 7.71 -13.91 -7.14
N THR A 32 7.30 -12.83 -7.79
CA THR A 32 8.20 -11.70 -8.10
C THR A 32 8.70 -11.03 -6.82
N CYS A 33 7.83 -10.86 -5.83
CA CYS A 33 8.22 -10.27 -4.54
C CYS A 33 9.22 -11.16 -3.76
N LYS A 34 9.24 -12.48 -3.96
CA LYS A 34 10.31 -13.35 -3.42
C LYS A 34 11.67 -13.00 -4.03
N THR A 35 11.69 -12.68 -5.32
CA THR A 35 12.92 -12.25 -6.02
C THR A 35 13.39 -10.88 -5.53
N ILE A 36 12.46 -9.96 -5.28
CA ILE A 36 12.75 -8.65 -4.69
C ILE A 36 13.32 -8.83 -3.27
N ASP A 37 12.70 -9.67 -2.44
CA ASP A 37 13.20 -10.00 -1.10
C ASP A 37 14.64 -10.50 -1.13
N GLN A 38 14.97 -11.43 -2.04
CA GLN A 38 16.33 -11.94 -2.21
C GLN A 38 17.33 -10.87 -2.64
N ALA A 39 16.92 -9.91 -3.45
CA ALA A 39 17.75 -8.77 -3.84
C ALA A 39 17.98 -7.83 -2.63
N LEU A 40 16.94 -7.50 -1.89
CA LEU A 40 17.01 -6.67 -0.67
C LEU A 40 17.93 -7.27 0.38
N GLN A 41 17.85 -8.57 0.63
CA GLN A 41 18.70 -9.26 1.60
C GLN A 41 20.19 -9.23 1.21
N LYS A 42 20.51 -9.16 -0.08
CA LYS A 42 21.89 -8.99 -0.56
C LYS A 42 22.41 -7.57 -0.34
N GLY A 43 21.56 -6.56 -0.48
CA GLY A 43 21.83 -5.16 -0.19
C GLY A 43 23.21 -4.68 -0.63
N ALA A 44 24.02 -4.25 0.34
CA ALA A 44 25.38 -3.77 0.10
C ALA A 44 26.31 -4.83 -0.53
N LEU A 45 26.11 -6.12 -0.27
CA LEU A 45 26.94 -7.19 -0.83
C LEU A 45 26.80 -7.30 -2.35
N ALA A 46 25.63 -6.94 -2.88
CA ALA A 46 25.39 -6.91 -4.32
C ALA A 46 25.69 -5.54 -4.96
N GLY A 47 26.07 -4.52 -4.19
CA GLY A 47 26.33 -3.18 -4.70
C GLY A 47 25.09 -2.42 -5.17
N ILE A 48 23.90 -2.84 -4.72
CA ILE A 48 22.60 -2.33 -5.18
C ILE A 48 21.98 -1.29 -4.24
N LEU A 49 22.70 -0.86 -3.21
CA LEU A 49 22.32 0.27 -2.37
C LEU A 49 22.69 1.62 -3.02
N GLY A 50 22.06 2.68 -2.52
CA GLY A 50 22.31 4.05 -2.94
C GLY A 50 21.50 4.50 -4.17
N SER A 51 21.76 5.74 -4.60
CA SER A 51 21.06 6.37 -5.73
C SER A 51 21.38 5.64 -7.06
N ALA A 52 20.36 5.56 -7.92
CA ALA A 52 20.52 5.15 -9.31
C ALA A 52 21.17 6.24 -10.19
N GLY A 53 21.29 7.48 -9.66
CA GLY A 53 21.82 8.63 -10.38
C GLY A 53 20.78 9.37 -11.22
N ASN A 54 19.52 8.92 -11.18
CA ASN A 54 18.39 9.51 -11.89
C ASN A 54 17.33 10.01 -10.88
N GLU A 55 16.49 10.92 -11.34
CA GLU A 55 15.24 11.28 -10.66
C GLU A 55 14.09 10.59 -11.40
N ASN A 56 13.07 10.15 -10.66
CA ASN A 56 11.84 9.69 -11.28
C ASN A 56 11.05 10.88 -11.82
N VAL A 57 10.00 10.60 -12.57
CA VAL A 57 9.09 11.58 -13.20
C VAL A 57 8.50 12.60 -12.23
N GLN A 58 8.64 12.36 -10.93
CA GLN A 58 8.11 13.20 -9.87
C GLN A 58 9.19 14.04 -9.18
N GLY A 59 10.44 13.97 -9.67
CA GLY A 59 11.59 14.68 -9.12
C GLY A 59 12.11 14.06 -7.81
N GLU A 60 11.84 12.79 -7.57
CA GLU A 60 12.38 12.04 -6.42
C GLU A 60 13.62 11.27 -6.87
N THR A 61 14.67 11.28 -6.07
CA THR A 61 15.90 10.53 -6.38
C THR A 61 15.62 9.04 -6.31
N GLN A 62 15.63 8.34 -7.46
CA GLN A 62 15.48 6.89 -7.51
C GLN A 62 16.64 6.17 -6.84
N LYS A 63 16.33 5.15 -6.06
CA LYS A 63 17.31 4.18 -5.58
C LYS A 63 17.48 3.06 -6.60
N LYS A 64 18.65 2.42 -6.60
CA LYS A 64 18.91 1.28 -7.50
C LYS A 64 17.89 0.15 -7.29
N LEU A 65 17.46 -0.06 -6.04
CA LEU A 65 16.48 -1.10 -5.70
C LEU A 65 15.07 -0.74 -6.18
N ASP A 66 14.70 0.54 -6.28
CA ASP A 66 13.42 0.95 -6.87
C ASP A 66 13.37 0.51 -8.34
N VAL A 67 14.44 0.81 -9.10
CA VAL A 67 14.56 0.41 -10.51
C VAL A 67 14.55 -1.11 -10.66
N ILE A 68 15.33 -1.83 -9.87
CA ILE A 68 15.42 -3.30 -9.93
C ILE A 68 14.06 -3.94 -9.59
N SER A 69 13.38 -3.46 -8.55
CA SER A 69 12.07 -3.99 -8.16
C SER A 69 11.01 -3.69 -9.21
N ASN A 70 11.05 -2.49 -9.80
CA ASN A 70 10.18 -2.12 -10.91
C ASN A 70 10.37 -3.04 -12.10
N ASP A 71 11.63 -3.25 -12.53
CA ASP A 71 11.95 -4.08 -13.69
C ASP A 71 11.48 -5.53 -13.48
N TYR A 72 11.70 -6.11 -12.30
CA TYR A 72 11.22 -7.45 -11.98
C TYR A 72 9.69 -7.57 -12.10
N LEU A 73 8.93 -6.59 -11.59
CA LEU A 73 7.47 -6.61 -11.69
C LEU A 73 6.99 -6.40 -13.13
N ILE A 74 7.59 -5.47 -13.88
CA ILE A 74 7.25 -5.23 -15.28
C ILE A 74 7.54 -6.48 -16.11
N ASP A 75 8.72 -7.08 -16.00
CA ASP A 75 9.13 -8.23 -16.81
C ASP A 75 8.23 -9.44 -16.55
N ALA A 76 7.89 -9.71 -15.28
CA ALA A 76 7.02 -10.84 -14.92
C ALA A 76 5.57 -10.64 -15.36
N LEU A 77 5.02 -9.45 -15.15
CA LEU A 77 3.60 -9.17 -15.38
C LEU A 77 3.28 -8.84 -16.84
N LYS A 78 4.20 -8.22 -17.60
CA LYS A 78 4.00 -7.87 -19.00
C LYS A 78 3.76 -9.09 -19.90
N VAL A 79 4.34 -10.22 -19.57
CA VAL A 79 4.19 -11.48 -20.32
C VAL A 79 3.05 -12.35 -19.81
N HIS A 80 2.44 -11.98 -18.67
CA HIS A 80 1.37 -12.77 -18.05
C HIS A 80 0.07 -12.69 -18.87
N PRO A 81 -0.54 -13.83 -19.29
CA PRO A 81 -1.67 -13.86 -20.24
C PRO A 81 -2.92 -13.13 -19.77
N GLN A 82 -3.10 -12.94 -18.46
CA GLN A 82 -4.27 -12.29 -17.89
C GLN A 82 -4.09 -10.80 -17.62
N VAL A 83 -2.89 -10.23 -17.84
CA VAL A 83 -2.59 -8.83 -17.60
C VAL A 83 -2.71 -8.04 -18.89
N GLY A 84 -3.63 -7.06 -18.94
CA GLY A 84 -3.85 -6.17 -20.08
C GLY A 84 -2.95 -4.94 -20.08
N GLY A 85 -2.55 -4.49 -18.90
CA GLY A 85 -1.68 -3.33 -18.76
C GLY A 85 -1.17 -3.16 -17.34
N LEU A 86 -0.08 -2.40 -17.22
CA LEU A 86 0.64 -2.13 -15.98
C LEU A 86 0.79 -0.63 -15.78
N ALA A 87 0.68 -0.17 -14.55
CA ALA A 87 1.04 1.18 -14.16
C ALA A 87 1.91 1.13 -12.91
N SER A 88 3.10 1.72 -13.00
CA SER A 88 4.06 1.80 -11.91
C SER A 88 4.21 3.24 -11.43
N GLU A 89 4.45 3.41 -10.15
CA GLU A 89 4.82 4.70 -9.58
C GLU A 89 6.10 5.27 -10.20
N GLU A 90 7.01 4.40 -10.61
CA GLU A 90 8.35 4.73 -11.12
C GLU A 90 8.41 5.06 -12.62
N LEU A 91 7.31 4.86 -13.35
CA LEU A 91 7.24 5.12 -14.79
C LEU A 91 6.31 6.29 -15.11
N ASP A 92 6.63 7.06 -16.17
CA ASP A 92 5.84 8.22 -16.60
C ASP A 92 4.42 7.85 -17.05
N ASP A 93 4.30 6.72 -17.74
CA ASP A 93 3.08 6.28 -18.40
C ASP A 93 2.87 4.78 -18.15
N PHE A 94 1.71 4.28 -18.52
CA PHE A 94 1.40 2.86 -18.41
C PHE A 94 2.25 2.02 -19.38
N THR A 95 2.41 0.75 -19.06
CA THR A 95 3.02 -0.26 -19.92
C THR A 95 1.91 -1.19 -20.46
N PRO A 96 1.66 -1.23 -21.79
CA PRO A 96 0.74 -2.20 -22.36
C PRO A 96 1.29 -3.62 -22.21
N ALA A 97 0.39 -4.59 -21.98
CA ALA A 97 0.75 -6.01 -21.82
C ALA A 97 0.00 -6.87 -22.86
N GLN A 98 -0.92 -7.72 -22.46
CA GLN A 98 -1.61 -8.63 -23.37
C GLN A 98 -2.93 -8.04 -23.85
N GLU A 99 -3.20 -8.06 -25.15
CA GLU A 99 -4.40 -7.49 -25.77
C GLU A 99 -5.72 -8.00 -25.13
N ASN A 100 -5.75 -9.28 -24.74
CA ASN A 100 -6.92 -9.92 -24.13
C ASN A 100 -6.78 -10.13 -22.62
N GLY A 101 -5.84 -9.41 -21.99
CA GLY A 101 -5.65 -9.46 -20.54
C GLY A 101 -6.87 -8.91 -19.81
N LYS A 102 -7.32 -9.63 -18.78
CA LYS A 102 -8.54 -9.32 -18.02
C LYS A 102 -8.32 -8.31 -16.91
N TYR A 103 -7.06 -8.04 -16.53
CA TYR A 103 -6.70 -7.25 -15.36
C TYR A 103 -5.69 -6.16 -15.69
N LEU A 104 -5.80 -5.06 -14.97
CA LEU A 104 -4.82 -3.99 -14.88
C LEU A 104 -4.11 -4.12 -13.53
N VAL A 105 -2.80 -4.08 -13.52
CA VAL A 105 -2.01 -4.13 -12.27
C VAL A 105 -1.31 -2.80 -12.08
N LEU A 106 -1.57 -2.17 -10.92
CA LEU A 106 -0.94 -0.93 -10.51
C LEU A 106 -0.10 -1.21 -9.27
N PHE A 107 1.10 -0.66 -9.19
CA PHE A 107 1.98 -0.93 -8.07
C PHE A 107 2.95 0.21 -7.76
N ASP A 108 3.30 0.32 -6.48
CA ASP A 108 4.52 0.93 -6.00
C ASP A 108 5.52 -0.21 -5.80
N PRO A 109 6.61 -0.26 -6.58
CA PRO A 109 7.53 -1.39 -6.52
C PRO A 109 8.29 -1.47 -5.20
N LEU A 110 8.53 -0.32 -4.53
CA LEU A 110 9.29 -0.31 -3.28
C LEU A 110 8.98 0.91 -2.40
N ASP A 111 7.81 0.90 -1.73
CA ASP A 111 7.42 1.92 -0.73
C ASP A 111 8.45 2.05 0.38
N GLY A 112 8.77 3.29 0.72
CA GLY A 112 9.72 3.60 1.77
C GLY A 112 11.18 3.48 1.35
N SER A 113 11.51 3.73 0.09
CA SER A 113 12.86 3.60 -0.48
C SER A 113 13.95 4.37 0.29
N SER A 114 13.59 5.45 1.00
CA SER A 114 14.51 6.14 1.91
C SER A 114 15.01 5.27 3.08
N ASN A 115 14.31 4.19 3.41
CA ASN A 115 14.65 3.24 4.47
C ASN A 115 15.67 2.18 4.03
N ILE A 116 15.89 2.00 2.73
CA ILE A 116 16.78 0.98 2.18
C ILE A 116 18.20 1.12 2.70
N ASP A 117 18.77 2.32 2.57
CA ASP A 117 20.18 2.58 2.90
C ASP A 117 20.49 2.48 4.40
N ILE A 118 19.47 2.50 5.24
CA ILE A 118 19.58 2.41 6.72
C ILE A 118 19.05 1.07 7.26
N ASN A 119 18.79 0.12 6.36
CA ASN A 119 18.34 -1.24 6.70
C ASN A 119 17.05 -1.29 7.53
N MET A 120 16.09 -0.44 7.20
CA MET A 120 14.74 -0.44 7.77
C MET A 120 13.76 -1.11 6.81
N CYS A 121 12.54 -1.41 7.29
CA CYS A 121 11.53 -2.07 6.46
C CYS A 121 11.10 -1.20 5.27
N VAL A 122 10.83 -1.88 4.16
CA VAL A 122 10.27 -1.36 2.91
C VAL A 122 9.20 -2.33 2.42
N GLY A 123 8.48 -2.01 1.35
CA GLY A 123 7.47 -2.95 0.84
C GLY A 123 7.05 -2.68 -0.60
N THR A 124 6.47 -3.68 -1.22
CA THR A 124 5.80 -3.56 -2.53
C THR A 124 4.30 -3.45 -2.31
N ILE A 125 3.65 -2.46 -2.89
CA ILE A 125 2.19 -2.28 -2.82
C ILE A 125 1.59 -2.59 -4.19
N PHE A 126 0.45 -3.28 -4.24
CA PHE A 126 -0.24 -3.56 -5.49
C PHE A 126 -1.76 -3.41 -5.39
N SER A 127 -2.35 -3.03 -6.51
CA SER A 127 -3.78 -2.93 -6.76
C SER A 127 -4.10 -3.61 -8.07
N ILE A 128 -5.20 -4.38 -8.12
CA ILE A 128 -5.67 -5.05 -9.33
C ILE A 128 -7.07 -4.54 -9.66
N LEU A 129 -7.21 -4.01 -10.88
CA LEU A 129 -8.48 -3.53 -11.44
C LEU A 129 -8.91 -4.44 -12.61
N PRO A 130 -10.23 -4.53 -12.90
CA PRO A 130 -10.67 -5.21 -14.11
C PRO A 130 -10.31 -4.39 -15.36
N ALA A 131 -9.78 -5.04 -16.39
CA ALA A 131 -9.67 -4.46 -17.72
C ALA A 131 -11.02 -4.58 -18.44
N LYS A 132 -11.59 -3.45 -18.86
CA LYS A 132 -12.88 -3.42 -19.57
C LYS A 132 -12.75 -3.75 -21.05
N ASN A 133 -11.62 -3.37 -21.64
CA ASN A 133 -11.27 -3.55 -23.06
C ASN A 133 -9.75 -3.71 -23.16
N ALA A 134 -9.24 -3.87 -24.40
CA ALA A 134 -7.83 -3.77 -24.68
C ALA A 134 -7.28 -2.42 -24.19
N VAL A 135 -6.14 -2.44 -23.48
CA VAL A 135 -5.55 -1.26 -22.87
C VAL A 135 -4.78 -0.48 -23.91
N THR A 136 -5.22 0.72 -24.20
CA THR A 136 -4.65 1.58 -25.26
C THR A 136 -4.23 2.96 -24.74
N GLN A 137 -4.64 3.34 -23.54
CA GLN A 137 -4.41 4.67 -22.99
C GLN A 137 -4.43 4.66 -21.46
N SER A 138 -3.78 5.62 -20.85
CA SER A 138 -3.70 5.74 -19.37
C SER A 138 -5.06 5.91 -18.70
N THR A 139 -6.06 6.45 -19.40
CA THR A 139 -7.42 6.59 -18.88
C THR A 139 -8.14 5.25 -18.65
N ASP A 140 -7.66 4.14 -19.20
CA ASP A 140 -8.21 2.81 -18.93
C ASP A 140 -7.98 2.40 -17.45
N PHE A 141 -6.95 2.96 -16.81
CA PHE A 141 -6.64 2.79 -15.38
C PHE A 141 -7.45 3.72 -14.46
N MET A 142 -8.09 4.77 -14.99
CA MET A 142 -8.80 5.78 -14.19
C MET A 142 -10.12 5.22 -13.64
N GLN A 143 -9.99 4.28 -12.69
CA GLN A 143 -11.13 3.66 -12.00
C GLN A 143 -11.07 4.01 -10.51
N ALA A 144 -12.23 4.26 -9.89
CA ALA A 144 -12.31 4.53 -8.46
C ALA A 144 -11.80 3.33 -7.64
N GLY A 145 -11.32 3.56 -6.44
CA GLY A 145 -10.80 2.51 -5.56
C GLY A 145 -11.79 1.38 -5.29
N THR A 146 -13.09 1.65 -5.35
CA THR A 146 -14.17 0.66 -5.24
C THR A 146 -14.21 -0.36 -6.39
N ALA A 147 -13.52 -0.11 -7.51
CA ALA A 147 -13.41 -1.05 -8.61
C ALA A 147 -12.31 -2.10 -8.42
N GLN A 148 -11.46 -1.98 -7.41
CA GLN A 148 -10.41 -2.95 -7.13
C GLN A 148 -11.01 -4.34 -6.88
N VAL A 149 -10.48 -5.36 -7.58
CA VAL A 149 -10.84 -6.77 -7.38
C VAL A 149 -9.90 -7.47 -6.42
N ALA A 150 -8.70 -6.95 -6.23
CA ALA A 150 -7.75 -7.35 -5.21
C ALA A 150 -6.81 -6.21 -4.89
N ALA A 151 -6.30 -6.20 -3.67
CA ALA A 151 -5.25 -5.30 -3.22
C ALA A 151 -4.37 -5.99 -2.19
N GLY A 152 -3.11 -5.60 -2.13
CA GLY A 152 -2.19 -6.16 -1.17
C GLY A 152 -0.86 -5.43 -1.12
N TYR A 153 -0.02 -5.88 -0.21
CA TYR A 153 1.37 -5.48 -0.14
C TYR A 153 2.25 -6.63 0.34
N VAL A 154 3.53 -6.56 0.00
CA VAL A 154 4.56 -7.37 0.62
C VAL A 154 5.45 -6.47 1.47
N LEU A 155 5.54 -6.77 2.75
CA LEU A 155 6.43 -6.12 3.71
C LEU A 155 7.74 -6.89 3.77
N TYR A 156 8.85 -6.23 3.50
CA TYR A 156 10.21 -6.74 3.67
C TYR A 156 10.77 -6.20 5.00
N GLY A 157 10.77 -7.03 6.02
CA GLY A 157 11.16 -6.70 7.39
C GLY A 157 11.87 -7.87 8.07
N PRO A 158 11.75 -8.01 9.40
CA PRO A 158 12.31 -9.16 10.14
C PRO A 158 11.84 -10.52 9.59
N SER A 159 10.65 -10.57 9.03
CA SER A 159 10.17 -11.63 8.14
C SER A 159 9.46 -10.98 6.96
N THR A 160 9.49 -11.63 5.80
CA THR A 160 8.78 -11.16 4.62
C THR A 160 7.34 -11.62 4.67
N MET A 161 6.39 -10.69 4.61
CA MET A 161 4.98 -10.95 4.78
C MET A 161 4.17 -10.42 3.60
N LEU A 162 3.30 -11.26 3.04
CA LEU A 162 2.28 -10.84 2.09
C LEU A 162 0.95 -10.61 2.85
N VAL A 163 0.36 -9.46 2.63
CA VAL A 163 -0.97 -9.11 3.12
C VAL A 163 -1.89 -8.91 1.92
N LEU A 164 -3.02 -9.58 1.91
CA LEU A 164 -3.90 -9.69 0.75
C LEU A 164 -5.37 -9.52 1.12
N THR A 165 -6.10 -8.82 0.27
CA THR A 165 -7.58 -8.90 0.21
C THR A 165 -8.05 -9.13 -1.22
N VAL A 166 -9.08 -9.96 -1.36
CA VAL A 166 -9.83 -10.19 -2.59
C VAL A 166 -11.31 -9.76 -2.41
N GLY A 167 -11.54 -8.83 -1.47
CA GLY A 167 -12.87 -8.33 -1.13
C GLY A 167 -13.65 -9.20 -0.12
N ALA A 168 -12.98 -10.14 0.55
CA ALA A 168 -13.58 -11.07 1.52
C ALA A 168 -12.82 -11.08 2.87
N GLY A 169 -12.42 -9.90 3.35
CA GLY A 169 -11.56 -9.74 4.53
C GLY A 169 -10.08 -9.66 4.16
N VAL A 170 -9.22 -9.61 5.16
CA VAL A 170 -7.76 -9.49 5.01
C VAL A 170 -7.06 -10.71 5.58
N THR A 171 -6.06 -11.21 4.85
CA THR A 171 -5.31 -12.41 5.20
C THR A 171 -3.81 -12.13 5.16
N PHE A 172 -3.08 -12.68 6.14
CA PHE A 172 -1.62 -12.59 6.25
C PHE A 172 -0.97 -13.91 5.88
N PHE A 173 0.09 -13.82 5.10
CA PHE A 173 1.00 -14.92 4.77
C PHE A 173 2.42 -14.52 5.16
N THR A 174 3.17 -15.47 5.71
CA THR A 174 4.60 -15.28 6.00
C THR A 174 5.41 -16.14 5.01
N PHE A 175 6.43 -15.56 4.44
CA PHE A 175 7.36 -16.27 3.57
C PHE A 175 8.25 -17.20 4.38
N ASP A 176 8.22 -18.48 4.03
CA ASP A 176 9.15 -19.47 4.57
C ASP A 176 10.33 -19.64 3.60
N PRO A 177 11.54 -19.17 3.95
CA PRO A 177 12.70 -19.27 3.08
C PRO A 177 13.18 -20.71 2.87
N THR A 178 12.77 -21.66 3.73
CA THR A 178 13.14 -23.07 3.60
C THR A 178 12.36 -23.75 2.47
N THR A 179 11.06 -23.51 2.42
CA THR A 179 10.18 -24.10 1.40
C THR A 179 9.96 -23.18 0.21
N GLN A 180 10.45 -21.94 0.27
CA GLN A 180 10.27 -20.89 -0.75
C GLN A 180 8.78 -20.60 -1.04
N THR A 181 7.93 -20.67 0.00
CA THR A 181 6.48 -20.48 -0.12
C THR A 181 5.96 -19.45 0.88
N PHE A 182 4.90 -18.74 0.50
CA PHE A 182 4.10 -17.96 1.43
C PHE A 182 3.11 -18.90 2.14
N LEU A 183 3.21 -18.98 3.47
CA LEU A 183 2.35 -19.80 4.33
C LEU A 183 1.33 -18.91 5.06
N LEU A 184 0.09 -19.35 5.08
CA LEU A 184 -1.00 -18.70 5.80
C LEU A 184 -0.66 -18.60 7.30
N THR A 185 -0.71 -17.38 7.85
CA THR A 185 -0.45 -17.13 9.26
C THR A 185 -1.63 -16.53 10.01
N THR A 186 -2.45 -15.72 9.35
CA THR A 186 -3.64 -15.13 9.99
C THR A 186 -4.74 -14.90 8.95
N GLU A 187 -5.95 -15.36 9.24
CA GLU A 187 -7.16 -15.08 8.44
C GLU A 187 -8.05 -14.04 9.14
N GLN A 188 -8.88 -13.35 8.36
CA GLN A 188 -9.90 -12.43 8.87
C GLN A 188 -9.35 -11.39 9.85
N VAL A 189 -8.23 -10.78 9.46
CA VAL A 189 -7.60 -9.71 10.24
C VAL A 189 -8.59 -8.57 10.48
N GLN A 190 -8.65 -8.09 11.73
CA GLN A 190 -9.53 -6.99 12.12
C GLN A 190 -8.73 -5.87 12.77
N VAL A 191 -8.96 -4.65 12.33
CA VAL A 191 -8.44 -3.43 12.97
C VAL A 191 -9.34 -3.07 14.14
N SER A 192 -8.74 -2.85 15.31
CA SER A 192 -9.49 -2.33 16.47
C SER A 192 -10.17 -1.01 16.12
N VAL A 193 -11.46 -0.86 16.46
CA VAL A 193 -12.21 0.38 16.20
C VAL A 193 -11.65 1.58 16.97
N ASP A 194 -11.08 1.33 18.16
CA ASP A 194 -10.40 2.30 19.01
C ASP A 194 -8.91 2.03 19.08
N THR A 195 -8.11 3.09 19.28
CA THR A 195 -6.66 2.96 19.43
C THR A 195 -6.08 4.01 20.40
N GLN A 196 -4.82 3.81 20.77
CA GLN A 196 -3.95 4.77 21.46
C GLN A 196 -2.62 4.97 20.71
N GLU A 197 -2.59 4.62 19.42
CA GLU A 197 -1.39 4.81 18.59
C GLU A 197 -1.72 5.67 17.36
N PHE A 198 -0.80 6.58 17.02
CA PHE A 198 -0.90 7.38 15.82
C PHE A 198 0.47 7.50 15.13
N ALA A 199 0.44 7.70 13.82
CA ALA A 199 1.63 7.95 13.00
C ALA A 199 1.41 9.19 12.16
N ILE A 200 2.32 10.17 12.27
CA ILE A 200 2.34 11.38 11.46
C ILE A 200 3.75 11.96 11.45
N ASN A 201 4.16 12.55 10.34
CA ASN A 201 5.43 13.29 10.30
C ASN A 201 5.28 14.65 11.01
N SER A 202 5.57 14.69 12.31
CA SER A 202 5.42 15.88 13.15
C SER A 202 6.27 17.07 12.72
N SER A 203 7.32 16.87 11.91
CA SER A 203 8.13 17.98 11.37
C SER A 203 7.33 18.92 10.46
N ASN A 204 6.19 18.46 9.94
CA ASN A 204 5.28 19.24 9.09
C ASN A 204 4.17 19.99 9.88
N GLN A 205 4.16 19.95 11.21
CA GLN A 205 3.11 20.52 12.06
C GLN A 205 2.77 21.99 11.70
N ARG A 206 3.77 22.81 11.40
CA ARG A 206 3.57 24.23 11.01
C ARG A 206 2.80 24.41 9.69
N HIS A 207 2.68 23.36 8.88
CA HIS A 207 2.05 23.38 7.56
C HIS A 207 0.70 22.66 7.52
N TRP A 208 0.30 21.98 8.59
CA TRP A 208 -0.98 21.29 8.62
C TRP A 208 -2.16 22.26 8.66
N GLU A 209 -3.29 21.84 8.14
CA GLU A 209 -4.57 22.53 8.33
C GLU A 209 -5.02 22.46 9.80
N ASN A 210 -5.87 23.42 10.19
CA ASN A 210 -6.34 23.51 11.57
C ASN A 210 -7.05 22.25 12.09
N PRO A 211 -7.89 21.51 11.32
CA PRO A 211 -8.48 20.24 11.76
C PRO A 211 -7.44 19.24 12.23
N VAL A 212 -6.38 19.06 11.45
CA VAL A 212 -5.30 18.12 11.78
C VAL A 212 -4.51 18.59 13.00
N LYS A 213 -4.17 19.89 13.07
CA LYS A 213 -3.51 20.47 14.26
C LYS A 213 -4.31 20.21 15.52
N ARG A 214 -5.61 20.55 15.50
CA ARG A 214 -6.51 20.32 16.62
C ARG A 214 -6.52 18.85 17.03
N TYR A 215 -6.65 17.94 16.09
CA TYR A 215 -6.67 16.51 16.35
C TYR A 215 -5.38 16.04 17.04
N ILE A 216 -4.22 16.42 16.50
CA ILE A 216 -2.92 16.03 17.08
C ILE A 216 -2.69 16.68 18.46
N ASP A 217 -3.06 17.93 18.65
CA ASP A 217 -2.96 18.61 19.95
C ASP A 217 -3.79 17.89 21.03
N GLU A 218 -4.99 17.40 20.69
CA GLU A 218 -5.80 16.57 21.59
C GLU A 218 -5.12 15.24 21.95
N LEU A 219 -4.44 14.57 20.99
CA LEU A 219 -3.69 13.34 21.25
C LEU A 219 -2.50 13.59 22.18
N LEU A 220 -1.74 14.67 21.93
CA LEU A 220 -0.55 15.02 22.70
C LEU A 220 -0.89 15.51 24.11
N ALA A 221 -2.03 16.16 24.30
CA ALA A 221 -2.51 16.55 25.63
C ALA A 221 -2.97 15.35 26.49
N GLY A 222 -3.22 14.20 25.88
CA GLY A 222 -3.46 12.94 26.58
C GLY A 222 -4.62 12.97 27.58
N LYS A 223 -4.42 12.40 28.75
CA LYS A 223 -5.43 12.29 29.82
C LYS A 223 -6.00 13.61 30.29
N THR A 224 -5.28 14.69 30.11
CA THR A 224 -5.69 16.04 30.54
C THR A 224 -6.57 16.74 29.51
N SER A 225 -6.83 16.10 28.36
CA SER A 225 -7.67 16.61 27.28
C SER A 225 -9.01 15.91 27.19
N VAL A 226 -9.80 16.30 26.18
CA VAL A 226 -11.07 15.66 25.80
C VAL A 226 -10.93 14.18 25.41
N ARG A 227 -9.70 13.68 25.27
CA ARG A 227 -9.43 12.27 24.94
C ARG A 227 -9.42 11.36 26.17
N GLU A 228 -9.16 11.88 27.36
CA GLU A 228 -9.14 11.15 28.65
C GLU A 228 -8.22 9.91 28.67
N LYS A 229 -7.32 9.79 27.67
CA LYS A 229 -6.35 8.71 27.50
C LYS A 229 -5.07 9.20 26.85
N ASP A 230 -3.95 8.55 27.14
CA ASP A 230 -2.65 8.86 26.55
C ASP A 230 -2.49 8.15 25.21
N PHE A 231 -1.80 8.80 24.28
CA PHE A 231 -1.47 8.25 22.96
C PHE A 231 0.04 8.15 22.75
N ASN A 232 0.46 7.15 21.97
CA ASN A 232 1.85 6.95 21.56
C ASN A 232 2.01 7.23 20.06
N MET A 233 2.98 8.09 19.72
CA MET A 233 3.36 8.26 18.32
C MET A 233 4.25 7.10 17.87
N ARG A 234 3.93 6.54 16.70
CA ARG A 234 4.69 5.48 16.04
C ARG A 234 4.84 5.85 14.56
N TRP A 235 6.00 6.22 14.12
CA TRP A 235 6.29 6.64 12.74
C TRP A 235 7.43 5.81 12.17
N VAL A 236 7.16 5.03 11.11
CA VAL A 236 8.12 4.14 10.44
C VAL A 236 8.73 4.81 9.21
N ALA A 237 8.06 5.82 8.66
CA ALA A 237 8.40 6.49 7.40
C ALA A 237 8.37 5.53 6.18
N CYS A 238 7.50 4.53 6.23
CA CYS A 238 7.17 3.60 5.16
C CYS A 238 5.69 3.26 5.34
N MET A 239 4.86 3.50 4.35
CA MET A 239 3.42 3.32 4.47
C MET A 239 3.07 1.85 4.73
N VAL A 240 3.75 0.92 4.06
CA VAL A 240 3.58 -0.52 4.30
C VAL A 240 3.83 -0.87 5.76
N GLY A 241 4.91 -0.36 6.36
CA GLY A 241 5.25 -0.63 7.77
C GLY A 241 4.23 -0.05 8.75
N ASP A 242 3.77 1.18 8.52
CA ASP A 242 2.77 1.83 9.36
C ASP A 242 1.39 1.15 9.24
N ILE A 243 0.95 0.79 8.03
CA ILE A 243 -0.32 0.08 7.80
C ILE A 243 -0.27 -1.32 8.38
N HIS A 244 0.85 -2.04 8.23
CA HIS A 244 1.01 -3.37 8.84
C HIS A 244 0.88 -3.33 10.36
N ARG A 245 1.50 -2.35 11.02
CA ARG A 245 1.33 -2.12 12.45
C ARG A 245 -0.14 -1.87 12.82
N ILE A 246 -0.85 -1.06 12.02
CA ILE A 246 -2.27 -0.76 12.25
C ILE A 246 -3.14 -2.01 12.12
N LEU A 247 -2.91 -2.85 11.10
CA LEU A 247 -3.61 -4.12 10.94
C LEU A 247 -3.38 -5.08 12.11
N CYS A 248 -2.17 -5.06 12.72
CA CYS A 248 -1.83 -5.91 13.86
C CYS A 248 -2.34 -5.40 15.21
N ARG A 249 -2.39 -4.06 15.43
CA ARG A 249 -2.54 -3.48 16.77
C ARG A 249 -3.58 -2.35 16.86
N GLY A 250 -4.17 -1.95 15.75
CA GLY A 250 -4.90 -0.70 15.65
C GLY A 250 -3.94 0.50 15.52
N GLY A 251 -4.51 1.66 15.26
CA GLY A 251 -3.76 2.90 15.05
C GLY A 251 -4.40 3.78 13.99
N ILE A 252 -3.84 4.98 13.83
CA ILE A 252 -4.17 5.86 12.72
C ILE A 252 -2.88 6.37 12.09
N PHE A 253 -2.81 6.31 10.76
CA PHE A 253 -1.75 6.91 9.95
C PHE A 253 -2.29 8.16 9.26
N LEU A 254 -1.52 9.26 9.34
CA LEU A 254 -1.88 10.52 8.75
C LEU A 254 -0.73 11.03 7.86
N TYR A 255 -1.04 11.19 6.59
CA TYR A 255 -0.25 12.00 5.65
C TYR A 255 -1.20 13.04 5.03
N PRO A 256 -1.59 14.06 5.82
CA PRO A 256 -2.64 15.00 5.46
C PRO A 256 -2.17 15.98 4.39
N TYR A 257 -3.10 16.75 3.85
CA TYR A 257 -2.77 17.94 3.08
C TYR A 257 -1.91 18.89 3.93
N ASP A 258 -0.88 19.44 3.33
CA ASP A 258 -0.04 20.43 3.98
C ASP A 258 0.20 21.66 3.09
N LEU A 259 0.33 22.83 3.73
CA LEU A 259 0.53 24.14 3.07
C LEU A 259 1.98 24.39 2.65
N LYS A 260 2.90 23.43 2.85
CA LYS A 260 4.29 23.55 2.42
C LYS A 260 4.40 23.62 0.90
N ASP A 261 3.54 22.87 0.20
CA ASP A 261 3.40 22.92 -1.24
C ASP A 261 1.90 22.91 -1.60
N PRO A 262 1.24 24.09 -1.61
CA PRO A 262 -0.21 24.16 -1.83
C PRO A 262 -0.67 23.68 -3.22
N LYS A 263 0.27 23.50 -4.16
CA LYS A 263 -0.05 22.99 -5.50
C LYS A 263 -0.21 21.47 -5.51
N LYS A 264 0.33 20.77 -4.52
CA LYS A 264 0.20 19.31 -4.39
C LYS A 264 -0.98 18.98 -3.47
N ALA A 265 -1.96 18.27 -4.00
CA ALA A 265 -3.15 17.86 -3.24
C ALA A 265 -2.82 16.97 -2.04
N GLY A 266 -1.68 16.28 -2.05
CA GLY A 266 -1.18 15.40 -1.00
C GLY A 266 0.22 14.93 -1.30
N ARG A 267 0.70 13.94 -0.57
CA ARG A 267 2.04 13.35 -0.74
C ARG A 267 1.99 11.96 -1.39
N LEU A 268 0.99 11.18 -1.03
CA LEU A 268 0.84 9.80 -1.48
C LEU A 268 0.01 9.73 -2.76
N ARG A 269 0.24 8.71 -3.57
CA ARG A 269 -0.45 8.52 -4.86
C ARG A 269 -1.74 7.75 -4.64
N LEU A 270 -2.81 8.23 -5.29
CA LEU A 270 -4.14 7.66 -5.13
C LEU A 270 -4.17 6.18 -5.53
N MET A 271 -3.65 5.85 -6.73
CA MET A 271 -3.88 4.54 -7.31
C MET A 271 -2.84 3.49 -6.91
N TYR A 272 -1.61 3.90 -6.59
CA TYR A 272 -0.52 2.97 -6.24
C TYR A 272 -0.46 2.65 -4.75
N GLU A 273 -0.85 3.62 -3.88
CA GLU A 273 -0.68 3.55 -2.44
C GLU A 273 -2.02 3.69 -1.71
N ALA A 274 -2.73 4.81 -1.88
CA ALA A 274 -3.90 5.15 -1.07
C ALA A 274 -5.09 4.19 -1.30
N ASN A 275 -5.41 3.85 -2.55
CA ASN A 275 -6.50 2.92 -2.87
C ASN A 275 -6.25 1.50 -2.35
N PRO A 276 -5.12 0.82 -2.65
CA PRO A 276 -4.89 -0.52 -2.14
C PRO A 276 -4.84 -0.58 -0.62
N MET A 277 -4.20 0.38 0.04
CA MET A 277 -4.17 0.43 1.51
C MET A 277 -5.55 0.74 2.11
N SER A 278 -6.36 1.57 1.45
CA SER A 278 -7.75 1.81 1.86
C SER A 278 -8.61 0.56 1.75
N MET A 279 -8.49 -0.21 0.66
CA MET A 279 -9.21 -1.47 0.52
C MET A 279 -8.83 -2.44 1.65
N LEU A 280 -7.56 -2.62 1.96
CA LEU A 280 -7.10 -3.46 3.05
C LEU A 280 -7.67 -3.03 4.41
N ILE A 281 -7.53 -1.76 4.76
CA ILE A 281 -7.97 -1.26 6.06
C ILE A 281 -9.50 -1.33 6.20
N GLU A 282 -10.26 -1.01 5.16
CA GLU A 282 -11.72 -1.07 5.19
C GLU A 282 -12.23 -2.53 5.23
N GLN A 283 -11.60 -3.45 4.50
CA GLN A 283 -11.89 -4.89 4.60
C GLN A 283 -11.55 -5.47 5.98
N ALA A 284 -10.65 -4.84 6.72
CA ALA A 284 -10.34 -5.17 8.11
C ALA A 284 -11.20 -4.40 9.15
N GLY A 285 -12.23 -3.66 8.73
CA GLY A 285 -13.15 -2.94 9.63
C GLY A 285 -12.69 -1.55 10.05
N GLY A 286 -11.58 -1.04 9.51
CA GLY A 286 -11.12 0.34 9.67
C GLY A 286 -11.81 1.32 8.72
N ALA A 287 -11.23 2.51 8.56
CA ALA A 287 -11.72 3.54 7.63
C ALA A 287 -10.57 4.29 6.95
N SER A 288 -10.87 4.95 5.82
CA SER A 288 -9.93 5.76 5.07
C SER A 288 -10.58 7.03 4.51
N THR A 289 -9.88 8.17 4.57
CA THR A 289 -10.40 9.47 4.13
C THR A 289 -9.26 10.41 3.72
N THR A 290 -9.59 11.41 2.91
CA THR A 290 -8.70 12.57 2.68
C THR A 290 -8.83 13.62 3.80
N GLY A 291 -9.70 13.40 4.78
CA GLY A 291 -10.23 14.39 5.71
C GLY A 291 -11.60 14.91 5.30
N ARG A 292 -11.98 14.79 4.02
CA ARG A 292 -13.22 15.32 3.44
C ARG A 292 -14.06 14.29 2.70
N VAL A 293 -13.40 13.37 2.00
CA VAL A 293 -14.08 12.31 1.22
C VAL A 293 -13.41 10.97 1.47
N ARG A 294 -14.17 9.90 1.38
CA ARG A 294 -13.65 8.54 1.45
C ARG A 294 -12.72 8.28 0.27
N ILE A 295 -11.51 7.77 0.52
CA ILE A 295 -10.48 7.58 -0.51
C ILE A 295 -10.98 6.66 -1.63
N MET A 296 -11.64 5.56 -1.30
CA MET A 296 -12.13 4.57 -2.27
C MET A 296 -13.16 5.13 -3.27
N ASP A 297 -13.83 6.25 -2.95
CA ASP A 297 -14.85 6.86 -3.81
C ASP A 297 -14.29 7.91 -4.77
N ILE A 298 -13.00 8.23 -4.67
CA ILE A 298 -12.35 9.23 -5.53
C ILE A 298 -12.23 8.65 -6.94
N GLN A 299 -12.80 9.39 -7.92
CA GLN A 299 -12.56 9.12 -9.32
C GLN A 299 -11.21 9.71 -9.73
N PRO A 300 -10.22 8.89 -10.14
CA PRO A 300 -8.93 9.41 -10.58
C PRO A 300 -9.07 10.29 -11.83
N THR A 301 -8.27 11.34 -11.91
CA THR A 301 -8.21 12.27 -13.05
C THR A 301 -6.87 12.21 -13.78
N GLU A 302 -5.85 11.65 -13.15
CA GLU A 302 -4.51 11.45 -13.70
C GLU A 302 -3.84 10.23 -13.08
N LEU A 303 -2.88 9.62 -13.80
CA LEU A 303 -2.26 8.36 -13.41
C LEU A 303 -1.49 8.48 -12.08
N HIS A 304 -0.79 9.61 -11.87
CA HIS A 304 0.00 9.88 -10.68
C HIS A 304 -0.68 10.85 -9.71
N GLN A 305 -2.03 10.90 -9.72
CA GLN A 305 -2.79 11.76 -8.82
C GLN A 305 -2.39 11.54 -7.37
N ARG A 306 -2.08 12.63 -6.67
CA ARG A 306 -1.77 12.62 -5.24
C ARG A 306 -2.99 13.00 -4.41
N VAL A 307 -3.08 12.43 -3.21
CA VAL A 307 -4.16 12.69 -2.25
C VAL A 307 -3.63 12.79 -0.83
N PRO A 308 -4.31 13.53 0.05
CA PRO A 308 -4.12 13.39 1.50
C PRO A 308 -4.60 12.01 1.94
N VAL A 309 -3.93 11.42 2.94
CA VAL A 309 -4.31 10.10 3.46
C VAL A 309 -4.44 10.16 4.98
N ILE A 310 -5.60 9.76 5.46
CA ILE A 310 -5.92 9.54 6.87
C ILE A 310 -6.61 8.19 6.94
N ILE A 311 -5.97 7.20 7.60
CA ILE A 311 -6.37 5.80 7.49
C ILE A 311 -6.08 5.02 8.77
N GLY A 312 -6.99 4.11 9.17
CA GLY A 312 -6.76 3.26 10.33
C GLY A 312 -8.02 2.95 11.13
N SER A 313 -7.90 2.96 12.46
CA SER A 313 -8.99 2.70 13.42
C SER A 313 -10.16 3.64 13.20
N LYS A 314 -11.34 3.07 12.99
CA LYS A 314 -12.53 3.78 12.50
C LYS A 314 -12.90 5.01 13.33
N ASN A 315 -12.95 4.87 14.68
CA ASN A 315 -13.33 5.97 15.55
C ASN A 315 -12.37 7.16 15.48
N GLU A 316 -11.08 6.92 15.26
CA GLU A 316 -10.07 7.97 15.12
C GLU A 316 -10.17 8.68 13.75
N VAL A 317 -10.40 7.91 12.68
CA VAL A 317 -10.59 8.46 11.33
C VAL A 317 -11.87 9.31 11.27
N GLU A 318 -12.99 8.83 11.83
CA GLU A 318 -14.25 9.57 11.91
C GLU A 318 -14.09 10.85 12.74
N ARG A 319 -13.37 10.79 13.88
CA ARG A 319 -13.11 11.97 14.70
C ARG A 319 -12.36 13.05 13.96
N VAL A 320 -11.20 12.75 13.35
CA VAL A 320 -10.43 13.77 12.62
C VAL A 320 -11.21 14.30 11.43
N THR A 321 -11.97 13.46 10.74
CA THR A 321 -12.86 13.88 9.64
C THR A 321 -13.91 14.88 10.12
N SER A 322 -14.48 14.69 11.33
CA SER A 322 -15.49 15.59 11.88
C SER A 322 -14.98 17.01 12.18
N TYR A 323 -13.67 17.23 12.14
CA TYR A 323 -13.05 18.55 12.33
C TYR A 323 -12.86 19.34 11.03
N HIS A 324 -12.99 18.66 9.85
CA HIS A 324 -12.92 19.26 8.52
C HIS A 324 -14.27 19.76 8.05
#